data_aba08630e6ff3d57450230c4ec570348
#
_entry.id   aba08630e6ff3d57450230c4ec570348
#
_cell.length_a   1.000
_cell.length_b   1.000
_cell.length_c   1.000
_cell.angle_alpha   90.00
_cell.angle_beta   90.00
_cell.angle_gamma   90.00
#
_symmetry.space_group_name_H-M   'P 1'
#
loop_
_entity.id
_entity.type
_entity.pdbx_description
1 polymer ?
#
loop_
_entity_poly.entity_id
_entity_poly.type
_entity_poly.pdbx_seq_one_letter_code
_entity_poly.pdbx_strand_id
1 'polypeptide(L)'
;MATNNAEIDDKKYIDQLLANGERVTLECKKARKDVPHSLWETYSAFANTDGGIILLGVDENLKEKDISKRFTVIGVEDAAKIRTDIWNTLNSREKISTSLLRDEDINTLSYDGRDVVVIHVPRATYEERPVYINNNIMRGTYRRRHEGDYHCPEPIIRMMLRDACDDGNDRMFLEHYTMDDIDIPTLEAYRNMFRVANLEHVWNGLDHKEFLKQLGGYTVNRDSGKEGLTMAGLLMFGKGLPVRERFDNLRMDYIDKSNLVGDQRYSDRLTYDGTWENNIFNFLRLVLPRLTRDLPRPFKMNGIVREDDTPQKKAVREAFTNMIIHADMMIGSGLLRVEKYDDRFVLTNPGLLKLPLEQIYAGGESKARNQRMQHMLRMIGYGENLGSGFPLILNAWQEKHWLEPQLIEQSELMQVKLELKIVSAENHTAPQRGQKEGQKEGQKELSPRQLEIIHLLENTPDATMPEIAEVMAITYRTVRRDMEYLQKSGIISREGGRKEGRWIINKF
;
A
#
# COMPACT_ATOMS: atom_id res chain seq x y z
N MET A 1 -33.58 -4.62 -31.87
CA MET A 1 -32.21 -4.10 -32.11
C MET A 1 -31.46 -3.75 -30.84
N ALA A 2 -32.07 -3.23 -29.78
CA ALA A 2 -31.39 -2.92 -28.52
C ALA A 2 -30.92 -4.17 -27.74
N THR A 3 -31.68 -5.26 -27.74
CA THR A 3 -31.31 -6.53 -27.08
C THR A 3 -30.09 -7.21 -27.70
N ASN A 4 -29.87 -7.08 -29.01
CA ASN A 4 -28.69 -7.69 -29.66
C ASN A 4 -27.37 -6.97 -29.33
N ASN A 5 -27.40 -5.66 -29.07
CA ASN A 5 -26.19 -4.91 -28.72
C ASN A 5 -25.76 -5.18 -27.27
N ALA A 6 -26.69 -5.27 -26.33
CA ALA A 6 -26.39 -5.59 -24.93
C ALA A 6 -25.74 -6.99 -24.79
N GLU A 7 -26.27 -7.99 -25.53
CA GLU A 7 -25.74 -9.35 -25.52
C GLU A 7 -24.33 -9.46 -26.14
N ILE A 8 -24.04 -8.63 -27.14
CA ILE A 8 -22.71 -8.54 -27.75
C ILE A 8 -21.71 -7.89 -26.77
N ASP A 9 -22.14 -6.86 -26.04
CA ASP A 9 -21.31 -6.18 -25.05
C ASP A 9 -21.05 -7.09 -23.84
N ASP A 10 -22.05 -7.84 -23.37
CA ASP A 10 -21.93 -8.82 -22.28
C ASP A 10 -20.89 -9.92 -22.63
N LYS A 11 -21.00 -10.48 -23.82
CA LYS A 11 -20.08 -11.51 -24.31
C LYS A 11 -18.66 -10.98 -24.38
N LYS A 12 -18.46 -9.80 -24.97
CA LYS A 12 -17.14 -9.16 -25.08
C LYS A 12 -16.52 -8.92 -23.72
N TYR A 13 -17.32 -8.50 -22.73
CA TYR A 13 -16.83 -8.30 -21.36
C TYR A 13 -16.37 -9.61 -20.70
N ILE A 14 -17.16 -10.69 -20.82
CA ILE A 14 -16.78 -12.01 -20.28
C ILE A 14 -15.52 -12.53 -20.98
N ASP A 15 -15.43 -12.41 -22.32
CA ASP A 15 -14.26 -12.83 -23.07
C ASP A 15 -12.99 -12.06 -22.63
N GLN A 16 -13.10 -10.76 -22.36
CA GLN A 16 -12.00 -9.95 -21.82
C GLN A 16 -11.56 -10.40 -20.44
N LEU A 17 -12.50 -10.77 -19.56
CA LEU A 17 -12.16 -11.30 -18.24
C LEU A 17 -11.42 -12.63 -18.34
N LEU A 18 -11.86 -13.53 -19.23
CA LEU A 18 -11.31 -14.86 -19.41
C LEU A 18 -9.98 -14.90 -20.19
N ALA A 19 -9.73 -13.90 -21.04
CA ALA A 19 -8.56 -13.85 -21.94
C ALA A 19 -7.21 -13.98 -21.19
N ASN A 20 -7.15 -13.53 -19.94
CA ASN A 20 -5.93 -13.59 -19.11
C ASN A 20 -5.95 -14.73 -18.06
N GLY A 21 -6.97 -15.58 -18.07
CA GLY A 21 -7.15 -16.66 -17.10
C GLY A 21 -7.53 -16.21 -15.69
N GLU A 22 -7.63 -17.16 -14.76
CA GLU A 22 -7.77 -16.84 -13.35
C GLU A 22 -6.56 -16.06 -12.84
N ARG A 23 -6.81 -15.12 -11.96
CA ARG A 23 -5.81 -14.22 -11.38
C ARG A 23 -6.09 -14.03 -9.91
N VAL A 24 -5.24 -13.23 -9.28
CA VAL A 24 -5.46 -12.79 -7.88
C VAL A 24 -6.86 -12.17 -7.69
N THR A 25 -7.42 -11.54 -8.73
CA THR A 25 -8.71 -10.83 -8.69
C THR A 25 -9.81 -11.44 -9.56
N LEU A 26 -9.62 -12.64 -10.12
CA LEU A 26 -10.64 -13.33 -10.92
C LEU A 26 -10.72 -14.80 -10.52
N GLU A 27 -11.94 -15.29 -10.31
CA GLU A 27 -12.24 -16.70 -10.03
C GLU A 27 -13.42 -17.17 -10.88
N CYS A 28 -13.31 -18.36 -11.45
CA CYS A 28 -14.35 -19.00 -12.25
C CYS A 28 -14.92 -20.21 -11.51
N LYS A 29 -16.24 -20.34 -11.49
CA LYS A 29 -16.91 -21.48 -10.85
C LYS A 29 -18.02 -22.03 -11.73
N LYS A 30 -18.09 -23.35 -11.79
CA LYS A 30 -19.06 -24.08 -12.61
C LYS A 30 -20.53 -23.78 -12.28
N ALA A 31 -20.88 -23.75 -11.00
CA ALA A 31 -22.16 -23.30 -10.40
C ALA A 31 -23.41 -23.52 -11.26
N ARG A 32 -23.56 -24.67 -11.93
CA ARG A 32 -24.61 -24.89 -12.92
C ARG A 32 -26.02 -24.84 -12.35
N LYS A 33 -26.24 -25.47 -11.18
CA LYS A 33 -27.57 -25.60 -10.54
C LYS A 33 -27.68 -24.89 -9.21
N ASP A 34 -26.59 -24.91 -8.44
CA ASP A 34 -26.54 -24.43 -7.08
C ASP A 34 -25.25 -23.65 -6.84
N VAL A 35 -25.26 -22.78 -5.82
CA VAL A 35 -24.11 -22.01 -5.38
C VAL A 35 -23.09 -22.96 -4.73
N PRO A 36 -21.87 -23.10 -5.25
CA PRO A 36 -20.87 -23.99 -4.67
C PRO A 36 -20.36 -23.45 -3.33
N HIS A 37 -20.11 -24.35 -2.38
CA HIS A 37 -19.59 -23.98 -1.05
C HIS A 37 -18.28 -23.18 -1.14
N SER A 38 -17.40 -23.49 -2.07
CA SER A 38 -16.15 -22.80 -2.29
C SER A 38 -16.31 -21.32 -2.73
N LEU A 39 -17.52 -20.88 -3.14
CA LEU A 39 -17.79 -19.48 -3.40
C LEU A 39 -17.55 -18.62 -2.16
N TRP A 40 -17.90 -19.10 -0.99
CA TRP A 40 -17.79 -18.35 0.25
C TRP A 40 -16.35 -18.23 0.75
N GLU A 41 -15.52 -19.22 0.46
CA GLU A 41 -14.08 -19.17 0.70
C GLU A 41 -13.44 -18.08 -0.18
N THR A 42 -13.81 -18.06 -1.47
CA THR A 42 -13.37 -17.01 -2.42
C THR A 42 -13.90 -15.62 -2.03
N TYR A 43 -15.16 -15.52 -1.62
CA TYR A 43 -15.73 -14.28 -1.11
C TYR A 43 -14.92 -13.72 0.07
N SER A 44 -14.67 -14.56 1.09
CA SER A 44 -13.83 -14.18 2.23
C SER A 44 -12.42 -13.80 1.77
N ALA A 45 -11.81 -14.56 0.86
CA ALA A 45 -10.47 -14.32 0.38
C ALA A 45 -10.35 -12.98 -0.37
N PHE A 46 -11.28 -12.68 -1.28
CA PHE A 46 -11.32 -11.41 -2.00
C PHE A 46 -11.58 -10.23 -1.07
N ALA A 47 -12.57 -10.35 -0.18
CA ALA A 47 -12.89 -9.30 0.78
C ALA A 47 -11.70 -8.93 1.69
N ASN A 48 -10.92 -9.92 2.11
CA ASN A 48 -9.76 -9.71 2.99
C ASN A 48 -8.47 -9.32 2.24
N THR A 49 -8.48 -9.32 0.90
CA THR A 49 -7.27 -9.00 0.11
C THR A 49 -7.54 -7.75 -0.76
N ASP A 50 -7.65 -7.90 -2.06
CA ASP A 50 -7.74 -6.76 -3.00
C ASP A 50 -9.11 -6.66 -3.69
N GLY A 51 -10.10 -7.44 -3.22
CA GLY A 51 -11.35 -7.62 -3.94
C GLY A 51 -11.18 -8.52 -5.17
N GLY A 52 -12.24 -8.65 -5.98
CA GLY A 52 -12.17 -9.44 -7.20
C GLY A 52 -13.54 -9.72 -7.82
N ILE A 53 -13.50 -10.45 -8.92
CA ILE A 53 -14.68 -10.86 -9.69
C ILE A 53 -14.82 -12.37 -9.61
N ILE A 54 -16.02 -12.86 -9.33
CA ILE A 54 -16.37 -14.28 -9.39
C ILE A 54 -17.35 -14.49 -10.54
N LEU A 55 -17.02 -15.39 -11.48
CA LEU A 55 -17.87 -15.80 -12.58
C LEU A 55 -18.52 -17.15 -12.27
N LEU A 56 -19.86 -17.21 -12.24
CA LEU A 56 -20.61 -18.46 -12.10
C LEU A 56 -21.17 -18.88 -13.45
N GLY A 57 -21.04 -20.15 -13.79
CA GLY A 57 -21.39 -20.71 -15.09
C GLY A 57 -20.20 -20.87 -16.02
N VAL A 58 -18.97 -20.82 -15.50
CA VAL A 58 -17.74 -21.04 -16.25
C VAL A 58 -17.03 -22.29 -15.70
N ASP A 59 -16.72 -23.22 -16.59
CA ASP A 59 -15.98 -24.46 -16.27
C ASP A 59 -14.52 -24.30 -16.66
N GLU A 60 -13.59 -24.62 -15.76
CA GLU A 60 -12.16 -24.57 -16.00
C GLU A 60 -11.58 -25.95 -16.19
N ASN A 61 -10.87 -26.14 -17.29
CA ASN A 61 -10.11 -27.35 -17.55
C ASN A 61 -8.63 -27.18 -17.18
N LEU A 62 -8.26 -27.53 -15.96
CA LEU A 62 -6.89 -27.41 -15.44
C LEU A 62 -5.85 -28.26 -16.23
N LYS A 63 -6.27 -29.21 -17.08
CA LYS A 63 -5.36 -30.01 -17.91
C LYS A 63 -4.99 -29.31 -19.23
N GLU A 64 -5.75 -28.30 -19.63
CA GLU A 64 -5.49 -27.51 -20.82
C GLU A 64 -4.37 -26.50 -20.55
N LYS A 65 -3.34 -26.52 -21.40
CA LYS A 65 -2.18 -25.63 -21.28
C LYS A 65 -2.40 -24.29 -21.98
N ASP A 66 -3.27 -24.28 -22.97
CA ASP A 66 -3.63 -23.08 -23.70
C ASP A 66 -4.71 -22.31 -22.93
N ILE A 67 -4.33 -21.17 -22.36
CA ILE A 67 -5.22 -20.33 -21.53
C ILE A 67 -6.49 -19.98 -22.30
N SER A 68 -6.40 -19.74 -23.62
CA SER A 68 -7.55 -19.39 -24.45
C SER A 68 -8.61 -20.49 -24.58
N LYS A 69 -8.24 -21.76 -24.27
CA LYS A 69 -9.11 -22.94 -24.32
C LYS A 69 -9.42 -23.53 -22.95
N ARG A 70 -8.81 -22.96 -21.92
CA ARG A 70 -8.92 -23.48 -20.55
C ARG A 70 -10.31 -23.25 -19.97
N PHE A 71 -10.98 -22.17 -20.38
CA PHE A 71 -12.29 -21.78 -19.86
C PHE A 71 -13.39 -22.08 -20.86
N THR A 72 -14.48 -22.68 -20.36
CA THR A 72 -15.68 -22.96 -21.17
C THR A 72 -16.90 -22.37 -20.47
N VAL A 73 -17.56 -21.44 -21.12
CA VAL A 73 -18.82 -20.87 -20.61
C VAL A 73 -19.94 -21.88 -20.82
N ILE A 74 -20.41 -22.48 -19.72
CA ILE A 74 -21.48 -23.46 -19.72
C ILE A 74 -22.83 -22.84 -19.33
N GLY A 75 -22.81 -21.69 -18.66
CA GLY A 75 -23.96 -21.00 -18.11
C GLY A 75 -24.54 -21.66 -16.84
N VAL A 76 -25.40 -20.92 -16.17
CA VAL A 76 -26.21 -21.38 -15.04
C VAL A 76 -27.61 -21.75 -15.52
N GLU A 77 -28.27 -22.74 -14.87
CA GLU A 77 -29.63 -23.18 -15.28
C GLU A 77 -30.73 -22.20 -14.83
N ASP A 78 -30.56 -21.57 -13.67
CA ASP A 78 -31.50 -20.58 -13.10
C ASP A 78 -30.74 -19.48 -12.37
N ALA A 79 -30.47 -18.38 -13.09
CA ALA A 79 -29.74 -17.23 -12.55
C ALA A 79 -30.51 -16.54 -11.43
N ALA A 80 -31.85 -16.50 -11.48
CA ALA A 80 -32.68 -15.89 -10.46
C ALA A 80 -32.62 -16.66 -9.13
N LYS A 81 -32.68 -18.00 -9.18
CA LYS A 81 -32.50 -18.87 -8.01
C LYS A 81 -31.11 -18.66 -7.41
N ILE A 82 -30.06 -18.72 -8.23
CA ILE A 82 -28.66 -18.55 -7.76
C ILE A 82 -28.49 -17.19 -7.06
N ARG A 83 -28.99 -16.10 -7.65
CA ARG A 83 -28.94 -14.77 -7.01
C ARG A 83 -29.67 -14.76 -5.65
N THR A 84 -30.86 -15.38 -5.59
CA THR A 84 -31.63 -15.50 -4.34
C THR A 84 -30.85 -16.29 -3.28
N ASP A 85 -30.22 -17.40 -3.65
CA ASP A 85 -29.45 -18.25 -2.74
C ASP A 85 -28.18 -17.50 -2.23
N ILE A 86 -27.55 -16.69 -3.10
CA ILE A 86 -26.42 -15.83 -2.71
C ILE A 86 -26.89 -14.82 -1.65
N TRP A 87 -27.97 -14.08 -1.91
CA TRP A 87 -28.49 -13.09 -0.97
C TRP A 87 -28.94 -13.71 0.35
N ASN A 88 -29.59 -14.86 0.32
CA ASN A 88 -29.98 -15.60 1.54
C ASN A 88 -28.77 -15.98 2.39
N THR A 89 -27.66 -16.35 1.75
CA THR A 89 -26.43 -16.71 2.47
C THR A 89 -25.70 -15.49 3.00
N LEU A 90 -25.59 -14.41 2.21
CA LEU A 90 -24.96 -13.16 2.62
C LEU A 90 -25.66 -12.51 3.82
N ASN A 91 -26.98 -12.64 3.90
CA ASN A 91 -27.78 -12.12 5.01
C ASN A 91 -27.81 -13.05 6.25
N SER A 92 -27.21 -14.22 6.15
CA SER A 92 -27.11 -15.16 7.29
C SER A 92 -25.81 -14.93 8.06
N ARG A 93 -25.90 -14.30 9.23
CA ARG A 93 -24.73 -14.05 10.11
C ARG A 93 -24.01 -15.31 10.58
N GLU A 94 -24.69 -16.46 10.57
CA GLU A 94 -24.06 -17.74 10.88
C GLU A 94 -23.15 -18.23 9.76
N LYS A 95 -23.43 -17.79 8.51
CA LYS A 95 -22.67 -18.22 7.34
C LYS A 95 -21.61 -17.22 6.96
N ILE A 96 -21.93 -15.91 6.94
CA ILE A 96 -21.04 -14.81 6.52
C ILE A 96 -21.05 -13.74 7.60
N SER A 97 -19.86 -13.35 8.06
CA SER A 97 -19.70 -12.31 9.10
C SER A 97 -20.18 -10.94 8.66
N THR A 98 -19.91 -10.57 7.39
CA THR A 98 -20.19 -9.25 6.85
C THR A 98 -20.61 -9.36 5.39
N SER A 99 -21.77 -8.80 5.06
CA SER A 99 -22.23 -8.65 3.68
C SER A 99 -21.70 -7.34 3.11
N LEU A 100 -20.80 -7.42 2.13
CA LEU A 100 -20.21 -6.26 1.47
C LEU A 100 -20.92 -5.90 0.16
N LEU A 101 -21.67 -6.86 -0.42
CA LEU A 101 -22.26 -6.70 -1.75
C LEU A 101 -23.52 -5.84 -1.70
N ARG A 102 -23.70 -5.04 -2.76
CA ARG A 102 -24.91 -4.30 -3.11
C ARG A 102 -25.60 -4.97 -4.27
N ASP A 103 -26.84 -4.57 -4.55
CA ASP A 103 -27.60 -5.13 -5.67
C ASP A 103 -26.89 -4.98 -7.03
N GLU A 104 -26.13 -3.91 -7.22
CA GLU A 104 -25.33 -3.61 -8.39
C GLU A 104 -24.09 -4.49 -8.57
N ASP A 105 -23.66 -5.17 -7.49
CA ASP A 105 -22.46 -6.01 -7.50
C ASP A 105 -22.73 -7.43 -8.02
N ILE A 106 -24.01 -7.83 -8.16
CA ILE A 106 -24.40 -9.15 -8.67
C ILE A 106 -25.21 -8.97 -9.95
N ASN A 107 -24.59 -9.23 -11.09
CA ASN A 107 -25.18 -9.07 -12.41
C ASN A 107 -25.37 -10.42 -13.09
N THR A 108 -26.39 -10.52 -13.96
CA THR A 108 -26.57 -11.65 -14.86
C THR A 108 -26.32 -11.14 -16.27
N LEU A 109 -25.31 -11.71 -16.94
CA LEU A 109 -24.89 -11.36 -18.29
C LEU A 109 -25.21 -12.52 -19.23
N SER A 110 -25.54 -12.22 -20.50
CA SER A 110 -25.82 -13.23 -21.51
C SER A 110 -24.57 -13.55 -22.34
N TYR A 111 -24.26 -14.84 -22.47
CA TYR A 111 -23.15 -15.34 -23.27
C TYR A 111 -23.65 -16.44 -24.23
N ASP A 112 -23.82 -16.12 -25.49
CA ASP A 112 -24.36 -17.03 -26.52
C ASP A 112 -25.66 -17.73 -26.06
N GLY A 113 -26.60 -16.95 -25.50
CA GLY A 113 -27.88 -17.43 -25.00
C GLY A 113 -27.81 -18.23 -23.68
N ARG A 114 -26.70 -18.14 -22.96
CA ARG A 114 -26.52 -18.74 -21.64
C ARG A 114 -26.33 -17.66 -20.59
N ASP A 115 -26.91 -17.82 -19.44
CA ASP A 115 -26.76 -16.89 -18.34
C ASP A 115 -25.47 -17.15 -17.56
N VAL A 116 -24.67 -16.10 -17.34
CA VAL A 116 -23.50 -16.10 -16.46
C VAL A 116 -23.73 -15.10 -15.33
N VAL A 117 -23.57 -15.52 -14.09
CA VAL A 117 -23.69 -14.61 -12.95
C VAL A 117 -22.31 -14.07 -12.61
N VAL A 118 -22.17 -12.74 -12.62
CA VAL A 118 -20.95 -12.00 -12.33
C VAL A 118 -21.10 -11.33 -10.96
N ILE A 119 -20.16 -11.59 -10.06
CA ILE A 119 -20.16 -11.06 -8.69
C ILE A 119 -18.91 -10.22 -8.51
N HIS A 120 -19.08 -8.93 -8.27
CA HIS A 120 -17.99 -8.02 -7.92
C HIS A 120 -17.84 -7.96 -6.40
N VAL A 121 -16.80 -8.57 -5.86
CA VAL A 121 -16.51 -8.55 -4.43
C VAL A 121 -15.55 -7.41 -4.12
N PRO A 122 -15.98 -6.35 -3.40
CA PRO A 122 -15.09 -5.27 -3.04
C PRO A 122 -14.09 -5.73 -1.95
N ARG A 123 -12.95 -5.06 -1.87
CA ARG A 123 -12.08 -5.17 -0.69
C ARG A 123 -12.82 -4.59 0.51
N ALA A 124 -12.90 -5.35 1.60
CA ALA A 124 -13.47 -4.88 2.85
C ALA A 124 -12.64 -3.73 3.44
N THR A 125 -13.30 -2.79 4.08
CA THR A 125 -12.62 -1.75 4.85
C THR A 125 -11.85 -2.37 6.03
N TYR A 126 -10.93 -1.62 6.63
CA TYR A 126 -10.20 -2.13 7.80
C TYR A 126 -11.13 -2.41 9.00
N GLU A 127 -12.26 -1.71 9.09
CA GLU A 127 -13.28 -1.90 10.15
C GLU A 127 -14.09 -3.18 9.96
N GLU A 128 -14.29 -3.60 8.71
CA GLU A 128 -15.05 -4.79 8.35
C GLU A 128 -14.21 -6.08 8.36
N ARG A 129 -12.89 -5.95 8.28
CA ARG A 129 -11.98 -7.10 8.32
C ARG A 129 -11.73 -7.60 9.73
N PRO A 130 -11.62 -8.93 9.93
CA PRO A 130 -11.66 -9.97 8.93
C PRO A 130 -13.08 -10.38 8.54
N VAL A 131 -13.33 -10.57 7.24
CA VAL A 131 -14.53 -11.21 6.72
C VAL A 131 -14.34 -12.72 6.77
N TYR A 132 -15.19 -13.43 7.52
CA TYR A 132 -15.07 -14.87 7.73
C TYR A 132 -16.39 -15.60 7.52
N ILE A 133 -16.31 -16.91 7.33
CA ILE A 133 -17.43 -17.80 7.07
C ILE A 133 -17.67 -18.75 8.23
N ASN A 134 -18.88 -19.32 8.29
CA ASN A 134 -19.30 -20.37 9.22
C ASN A 134 -19.11 -20.01 10.71
N ASN A 135 -19.32 -18.75 11.05
CA ASN A 135 -19.19 -18.21 12.40
C ASN A 135 -17.86 -18.58 13.11
N ASN A 136 -16.80 -18.77 12.34
CA ASN A 136 -15.49 -19.17 12.85
C ASN A 136 -14.38 -18.28 12.32
N ILE A 137 -14.01 -17.26 13.09
CA ILE A 137 -13.02 -16.28 12.71
C ILE A 137 -11.62 -16.90 12.43
N MET A 138 -11.22 -17.91 13.18
CA MET A 138 -9.87 -18.50 13.05
C MET A 138 -9.75 -19.49 11.89
N ARG A 139 -10.83 -20.17 11.54
CA ARG A 139 -10.85 -21.18 10.48
C ARG A 139 -11.64 -20.77 9.24
N GLY A 140 -12.49 -19.75 9.36
CA GLY A 140 -13.34 -19.26 8.28
C GLY A 140 -12.80 -18.01 7.60
N THR A 141 -11.67 -17.46 8.04
CA THR A 141 -11.02 -16.32 7.39
C THR A 141 -10.06 -16.81 6.31
N TYR A 142 -10.29 -16.36 5.08
CA TYR A 142 -9.47 -16.69 3.92
C TYR A 142 -8.79 -15.45 3.38
N ARG A 143 -7.68 -15.65 2.66
CA ARG A 143 -6.99 -14.63 1.89
C ARG A 143 -6.63 -15.18 0.50
N ARG A 144 -6.64 -14.32 -0.48
CA ARG A 144 -6.20 -14.64 -1.83
C ARG A 144 -4.68 -14.60 -1.90
N ARG A 145 -4.09 -15.63 -2.49
CA ARG A 145 -2.66 -15.67 -2.79
C ARG A 145 -2.45 -16.38 -4.12
N HIS A 146 -1.89 -15.69 -5.09
CA HIS A 146 -1.88 -16.17 -6.47
C HIS A 146 -3.31 -16.48 -6.96
N GLU A 147 -3.55 -17.68 -7.46
CA GLU A 147 -4.86 -18.14 -7.95
C GLU A 147 -5.65 -18.94 -6.89
N GLY A 148 -5.19 -19.02 -5.63
CA GLY A 148 -5.80 -19.86 -4.61
C GLY A 148 -6.32 -19.10 -3.39
N ASP A 149 -7.36 -19.69 -2.77
CA ASP A 149 -7.95 -19.24 -1.50
C ASP A 149 -7.33 -20.06 -0.36
N TYR A 150 -6.64 -19.39 0.55
CA TYR A 150 -5.94 -20.03 1.65
C TYR A 150 -6.43 -19.51 2.98
N HIS A 151 -6.49 -20.41 3.97
CA HIS A 151 -6.76 -19.99 5.36
C HIS A 151 -5.79 -18.89 5.79
N CYS A 152 -6.35 -17.83 6.37
CA CYS A 152 -5.55 -16.73 6.87
C CYS A 152 -4.78 -17.15 8.12
N PRO A 153 -3.45 -16.97 8.20
CA PRO A 153 -2.69 -17.25 9.39
C PRO A 153 -3.17 -16.44 10.60
N GLU A 154 -3.16 -17.07 11.78
CA GLU A 154 -3.62 -16.44 13.02
C GLU A 154 -2.98 -15.05 13.32
N PRO A 155 -1.67 -14.82 13.11
CA PRO A 155 -1.07 -13.50 13.32
C PRO A 155 -1.72 -12.40 12.46
N ILE A 156 -2.11 -12.75 11.23
CA ILE A 156 -2.77 -11.82 10.29
C ILE A 156 -4.21 -11.53 10.75
N ILE A 157 -4.95 -12.57 11.20
CA ILE A 157 -6.29 -12.38 11.77
C ILE A 157 -6.23 -11.46 12.99
N ARG A 158 -5.28 -11.68 13.88
CA ARG A 158 -5.07 -10.82 15.07
C ARG A 158 -4.74 -9.38 14.68
N MET A 159 -3.96 -9.17 13.61
CA MET A 159 -3.68 -7.84 13.07
C MET A 159 -4.95 -7.18 12.56
N MET A 160 -5.76 -7.89 11.74
CA MET A 160 -7.03 -7.35 11.22
C MET A 160 -7.95 -6.93 12.36
N LEU A 161 -8.06 -7.75 13.41
CA LEU A 161 -8.87 -7.43 14.60
C LEU A 161 -8.36 -6.20 15.35
N ARG A 162 -7.05 -6.02 15.47
CA ARG A 162 -6.48 -4.80 16.07
C ARG A 162 -6.73 -3.58 15.20
N ASP A 163 -6.59 -3.73 13.88
CA ASP A 163 -6.80 -2.64 12.94
C ASP A 163 -8.27 -2.18 12.88
N ALA A 164 -9.21 -3.11 13.11
CA ALA A 164 -10.63 -2.81 13.18
C ALA A 164 -11.01 -1.95 14.41
N CYS A 165 -10.17 -1.92 15.43
CA CYS A 165 -10.38 -1.04 16.58
C CYS A 165 -9.90 0.38 16.27
N ASP A 166 -10.78 1.37 16.41
CA ASP A 166 -10.43 2.79 16.19
C ASP A 166 -9.53 3.40 17.26
N ASP A 167 -9.28 2.68 18.32
CA ASP A 167 -8.70 3.18 19.56
C ASP A 167 -7.17 3.42 19.53
N GLY A 168 -6.48 3.17 18.42
CA GLY A 168 -5.03 3.25 18.32
C GLY A 168 -4.30 2.14 19.12
N ASN A 169 -3.39 1.43 18.45
CA ASN A 169 -2.67 0.32 19.07
C ASN A 169 -1.72 0.77 20.20
N ASP A 170 -1.22 1.99 20.10
CA ASP A 170 -0.19 2.55 20.98
C ASP A 170 -0.71 3.09 22.33
N ARG A 171 -2.04 3.05 22.54
CA ARG A 171 -2.65 3.38 23.85
C ARG A 171 -2.53 2.26 24.88
N MET A 172 -2.11 1.06 24.46
CA MET A 172 -2.01 -0.11 25.33
C MET A 172 -1.23 0.22 26.60
N PHE A 173 -1.87 -0.05 27.76
CA PHE A 173 -1.22 0.05 29.06
C PHE A 173 -0.22 -1.08 29.23
N LEU A 174 1.00 -0.76 29.64
CA LEU A 174 2.07 -1.70 29.88
C LEU A 174 2.24 -1.90 31.39
N GLU A 175 1.79 -3.04 31.87
CA GLU A 175 1.91 -3.39 33.27
C GLU A 175 3.40 -3.55 33.65
N HIS A 176 3.79 -3.01 34.79
CA HIS A 176 5.14 -3.01 35.33
C HIS A 176 6.18 -2.11 34.63
N TYR A 177 5.78 -1.33 33.60
CA TYR A 177 6.62 -0.31 32.99
C TYR A 177 6.34 1.07 33.62
N THR A 178 7.39 1.70 34.13
CA THR A 178 7.29 2.93 34.93
C THR A 178 8.17 4.05 34.38
N MET A 179 8.26 5.17 35.08
CA MET A 179 9.18 6.25 34.72
C MET A 179 10.66 5.82 34.76
N ASP A 180 11.01 4.75 35.50
CA ASP A 180 12.37 4.21 35.53
C ASP A 180 12.80 3.61 34.18
N ASP A 181 11.85 3.23 33.34
CA ASP A 181 12.08 2.70 32.00
C ASP A 181 12.22 3.80 30.93
N ILE A 182 12.01 5.06 31.30
CA ILE A 182 12.15 6.22 30.41
C ILE A 182 13.60 6.72 30.40
N ASP A 183 14.10 7.01 29.19
CA ASP A 183 15.33 7.76 29.00
C ASP A 183 15.06 9.27 29.17
N ILE A 184 15.39 9.80 30.34
CA ILE A 184 15.14 11.21 30.67
C ILE A 184 15.82 12.17 29.68
N PRO A 185 17.09 11.95 29.25
CA PRO A 185 17.70 12.80 28.21
C PRO A 185 16.90 12.86 26.91
N THR A 186 16.33 11.73 26.46
CA THR A 186 15.45 11.69 25.28
C THR A 186 14.17 12.51 25.52
N LEU A 187 13.53 12.34 26.67
CA LEU A 187 12.32 13.09 27.01
C LEU A 187 12.60 14.61 27.11
N GLU A 188 13.73 15.01 27.69
CA GLU A 188 14.13 16.42 27.73
C GLU A 188 14.43 17.00 26.36
N ALA A 189 15.08 16.26 25.48
CA ALA A 189 15.29 16.69 24.10
C ALA A 189 13.94 16.93 23.38
N TYR A 190 12.95 16.07 23.60
CA TYR A 190 11.60 16.27 23.11
C TYR A 190 10.94 17.52 23.75
N ARG A 191 11.02 17.70 25.06
CA ARG A 191 10.48 18.87 25.79
C ARG A 191 11.08 20.18 25.27
N ASN A 192 12.35 20.20 24.91
CA ASN A 192 12.98 21.37 24.33
C ASN A 192 12.36 21.70 22.96
N MET A 193 12.13 20.69 22.09
CA MET A 193 11.43 20.91 20.81
C MET A 193 9.98 21.36 21.04
N PHE A 194 9.29 20.76 21.99
CA PHE A 194 7.92 21.14 22.36
C PHE A 194 7.87 22.61 22.82
N ARG A 195 8.81 23.04 23.66
CA ARG A 195 8.88 24.43 24.16
C ARG A 195 9.11 25.41 23.02
N VAL A 196 9.97 25.07 22.07
CA VAL A 196 10.21 25.94 20.90
C VAL A 196 8.98 26.06 20.04
N ALA A 197 8.25 24.95 19.84
CA ALA A 197 7.01 24.96 19.04
C ALA A 197 5.82 25.61 19.76
N ASN A 198 5.81 25.63 21.11
CA ASN A 198 4.69 26.01 21.95
C ASN A 198 5.15 26.85 23.16
N LEU A 199 5.68 28.06 22.92
CA LEU A 199 6.36 28.90 23.93
C LEU A 199 5.53 29.17 25.19
N GLU A 200 4.25 29.46 25.04
CA GLU A 200 3.35 29.84 26.13
C GLU A 200 2.48 28.68 26.66
N HIS A 201 2.77 27.45 26.25
CA HIS A 201 1.94 26.31 26.59
C HIS A 201 2.08 25.94 28.07
N VAL A 202 0.95 25.74 28.75
CA VAL A 202 0.90 25.43 30.19
C VAL A 202 1.69 24.17 30.60
N TRP A 203 1.87 23.22 29.67
CA TRP A 203 2.63 21.99 29.93
C TRP A 203 4.14 22.21 30.07
N ASN A 204 4.65 23.37 29.69
CA ASN A 204 6.07 23.70 29.87
C ASN A 204 6.50 23.69 31.35
N GLY A 205 5.56 23.97 32.27
CA GLY A 205 5.80 23.97 33.71
C GLY A 205 5.60 22.63 34.42
N LEU A 206 5.16 21.59 33.72
CA LEU A 206 4.91 20.28 34.32
C LEU A 206 6.21 19.52 34.58
N ASP A 207 6.22 18.64 35.61
CA ASP A 207 7.28 17.66 35.75
C ASP A 207 7.26 16.60 34.64
N HIS A 208 8.25 15.73 34.58
CA HIS A 208 8.37 14.74 33.49
C HIS A 208 7.20 13.76 33.44
N LYS A 209 6.73 13.30 34.59
CA LYS A 209 5.63 12.31 34.67
C LYS A 209 4.31 12.94 34.23
N GLU A 210 4.00 14.12 34.76
CA GLU A 210 2.75 14.83 34.40
C GLU A 210 2.77 15.29 32.93
N PHE A 211 3.92 15.76 32.44
CA PHE A 211 4.06 16.07 31.02
C PHE A 211 3.82 14.83 30.13
N LEU A 212 4.40 13.68 30.49
CA LEU A 212 4.22 12.44 29.75
C LEU A 212 2.78 11.92 29.85
N LYS A 213 2.07 12.15 30.97
CA LYS A 213 0.64 11.86 31.09
C LYS A 213 -0.18 12.69 30.12
N GLN A 214 0.08 13.99 30.03
CA GLN A 214 -0.63 14.87 29.11
C GLN A 214 -0.43 14.47 27.63
N LEU A 215 0.77 14.01 27.29
CA LEU A 215 1.08 13.46 25.96
C LEU A 215 0.43 12.09 25.70
N GLY A 216 -0.11 11.43 26.74
CA GLY A 216 -0.65 10.07 26.65
C GLY A 216 0.40 8.96 26.68
N GLY A 217 1.66 9.27 27.03
CA GLY A 217 2.73 8.31 27.18
C GLY A 217 2.76 7.59 28.53
N TYR A 218 2.09 8.17 29.54
CA TYR A 218 1.88 7.59 30.85
C TYR A 218 0.39 7.65 31.21
N THR A 219 -0.13 6.67 31.94
CA THR A 219 -1.57 6.62 32.25
C THR A 219 -1.84 5.88 33.56
N VAL A 220 -3.08 6.02 34.03
CA VAL A 220 -3.67 5.19 35.09
C VAL A 220 -4.63 4.21 34.45
N ASN A 221 -4.40 2.93 34.62
CA ASN A 221 -5.39 1.90 34.27
C ASN A 221 -6.60 2.04 35.23
N ARG A 222 -7.75 2.43 34.70
CA ARG A 222 -8.94 2.75 35.47
C ARG A 222 -9.55 1.52 36.16
N ASP A 223 -9.35 0.33 35.59
CA ASP A 223 -9.91 -0.91 36.13
C ASP A 223 -9.09 -1.41 37.34
N SER A 224 -7.75 -1.31 37.26
CA SER A 224 -6.85 -1.80 38.32
C SER A 224 -6.34 -0.70 39.27
N GLY A 225 -6.49 0.57 38.92
CA GLY A 225 -5.89 1.72 39.65
C GLY A 225 -4.37 1.82 39.51
N LYS A 226 -3.71 0.94 38.76
CA LYS A 226 -2.25 0.96 38.57
C LYS A 226 -1.84 2.06 37.61
N GLU A 227 -0.73 2.71 37.89
CA GLU A 227 -0.08 3.67 37.00
C GLU A 227 1.06 3.01 36.21
N GLY A 228 1.30 3.47 34.99
CA GLY A 228 2.41 2.95 34.17
C GLY A 228 2.46 3.60 32.78
N LEU A 229 3.46 3.16 32.02
CA LEU A 229 3.66 3.60 30.65
C LEU A 229 2.56 3.04 29.72
N THR A 230 2.31 3.79 28.67
CA THR A 230 1.63 3.25 27.49
C THR A 230 2.65 2.75 26.48
N MET A 231 2.20 1.95 25.52
CA MET A 231 3.04 1.54 24.40
C MET A 231 3.69 2.75 23.70
N ALA A 232 2.93 3.83 23.47
CA ALA A 232 3.45 5.07 22.89
C ALA A 232 4.58 5.68 23.73
N GLY A 233 4.40 5.75 25.05
CA GLY A 233 5.42 6.32 25.95
C GLY A 233 6.72 5.54 25.92
N LEU A 234 6.64 4.21 26.02
CA LEU A 234 7.80 3.33 25.97
C LEU A 234 8.49 3.39 24.60
N LEU A 235 7.75 3.30 23.51
CA LEU A 235 8.31 3.37 22.15
C LEU A 235 8.98 4.71 21.84
N MET A 236 8.39 5.82 22.28
CA MET A 236 8.91 7.15 21.98
C MET A 236 10.11 7.54 22.85
N PHE A 237 10.11 7.16 24.14
CA PHE A 237 11.05 7.71 25.11
C PHE A 237 11.73 6.65 25.98
N GLY A 238 11.47 5.36 25.76
CA GLY A 238 12.02 4.29 26.57
C GLY A 238 13.51 4.13 26.42
N LYS A 239 14.15 3.62 27.48
CA LYS A 239 15.50 3.06 27.41
C LYS A 239 15.52 1.87 26.47
N GLY A 240 16.64 1.64 25.81
CA GLY A 240 16.74 0.61 24.77
C GLY A 240 16.50 -0.82 25.29
N LEU A 241 16.86 -1.14 26.56
CA LEU A 241 16.59 -2.46 27.11
C LEU A 241 15.11 -2.72 27.33
N PRO A 242 14.33 -1.90 28.07
CA PRO A 242 12.89 -2.06 28.23
C PRO A 242 12.12 -2.11 26.89
N VAL A 243 12.54 -1.29 25.92
CA VAL A 243 11.93 -1.32 24.56
C VAL A 243 12.14 -2.69 23.91
N ARG A 244 13.35 -3.25 23.96
CA ARG A 244 13.64 -4.57 23.37
C ARG A 244 12.99 -5.72 24.11
N GLU A 245 12.91 -5.65 25.42
CA GLU A 245 12.22 -6.66 26.24
C GLU A 245 10.73 -6.76 25.88
N ARG A 246 10.11 -5.63 25.56
CA ARG A 246 8.69 -5.58 25.20
C ARG A 246 8.43 -5.82 23.70
N PHE A 247 9.36 -5.41 22.84
CA PHE A 247 9.26 -5.45 21.39
C PHE A 247 10.51 -6.08 20.76
N ASP A 248 10.73 -7.38 21.01
CA ASP A 248 11.94 -8.14 20.61
C ASP A 248 12.25 -8.01 19.12
N ASN A 249 11.21 -7.84 18.30
CA ASN A 249 11.34 -7.79 16.84
C ASN A 249 11.43 -6.38 16.28
N LEU A 250 11.31 -5.35 17.12
CA LEU A 250 11.43 -3.96 16.68
C LEU A 250 12.87 -3.67 16.27
N ARG A 251 13.05 -3.38 15.00
CA ARG A 251 14.32 -2.95 14.41
C ARG A 251 14.16 -1.59 13.78
N MET A 252 15.11 -0.73 13.98
CA MET A 252 15.18 0.60 13.39
C MET A 252 16.52 0.74 12.67
N ASP A 253 16.47 0.75 11.34
CA ASP A 253 17.66 0.79 10.49
C ASP A 253 17.61 2.01 9.56
N TYR A 254 18.67 2.82 9.56
CA TYR A 254 18.97 3.76 8.50
C TYR A 254 20.21 3.29 7.74
N ILE A 255 20.16 3.29 6.41
CA ILE A 255 21.26 2.86 5.55
C ILE A 255 21.41 3.88 4.43
N ASP A 256 22.53 4.59 4.41
CA ASP A 256 22.90 5.48 3.29
C ASP A 256 23.71 4.68 2.26
N LYS A 257 23.12 4.55 1.08
CA LYS A 257 23.73 3.88 -0.08
C LYS A 257 24.03 4.86 -1.19
N SER A 258 24.14 6.16 -0.84
CA SER A 258 24.57 7.18 -1.78
C SER A 258 26.10 7.28 -1.82
N ASN A 259 26.63 7.73 -2.97
CA ASN A 259 28.06 7.98 -3.18
C ASN A 259 28.97 6.79 -2.84
N LEU A 260 28.53 5.57 -3.16
CA LEU A 260 29.30 4.35 -2.90
C LEU A 260 30.54 4.30 -3.78
N VAL A 261 31.69 3.92 -3.19
CA VAL A 261 32.98 3.77 -3.90
C VAL A 261 33.46 2.32 -3.75
N GLY A 262 33.77 1.67 -4.86
CA GLY A 262 34.24 0.29 -4.87
C GLY A 262 33.22 -0.70 -4.31
N ASP A 263 33.65 -1.59 -3.44
CA ASP A 263 32.83 -2.65 -2.85
C ASP A 263 32.08 -2.25 -1.58
N GLN A 264 31.93 -0.96 -1.32
CA GLN A 264 31.21 -0.46 -0.16
C GLN A 264 29.72 -0.84 -0.22
N ARG A 265 29.18 -1.34 0.89
CA ARG A 265 27.75 -1.68 1.01
C ARG A 265 26.89 -0.50 1.46
N TYR A 266 27.47 0.47 2.12
CA TYR A 266 26.84 1.71 2.60
C TYR A 266 27.90 2.77 2.85
N SER A 267 27.55 4.04 2.74
CA SER A 267 28.38 5.19 3.07
C SER A 267 28.15 5.67 4.52
N ASP A 268 26.94 5.50 5.05
CA ASP A 268 26.57 5.77 6.44
C ASP A 268 25.50 4.76 6.89
N ARG A 269 25.48 4.43 8.17
CA ARG A 269 24.50 3.51 8.74
C ARG A 269 24.21 3.89 10.19
N LEU A 270 22.94 3.85 10.55
CA LEU A 270 22.48 3.88 11.93
C LEU A 270 21.66 2.63 12.22
N THR A 271 22.21 1.73 13.00
CA THR A 271 21.53 0.56 13.57
C THR A 271 21.82 0.56 15.06
N TYR A 272 20.97 -0.04 15.86
CA TYR A 272 21.24 -0.09 17.28
C TYR A 272 22.51 -0.88 17.58
N ASP A 273 23.46 -0.21 18.23
CA ASP A 273 24.78 -0.74 18.63
C ASP A 273 25.11 -0.46 20.12
N GLY A 274 24.13 0.09 20.86
CA GLY A 274 24.31 0.48 22.26
C GLY A 274 24.83 1.90 22.48
N THR A 275 25.16 2.64 21.42
CA THR A 275 25.64 4.04 21.54
C THR A 275 24.50 5.05 21.69
N TRP A 276 23.25 4.63 21.45
CA TRP A 276 22.04 5.44 21.59
C TRP A 276 20.88 4.60 22.12
N GLU A 277 19.92 5.21 22.78
CA GLU A 277 18.73 4.52 23.26
C GLU A 277 17.79 4.22 22.09
N ASN A 278 17.45 2.93 21.95
CA ASN A 278 16.70 2.38 20.82
C ASN A 278 15.20 2.71 20.92
N ASN A 279 14.87 4.00 20.86
CA ASN A 279 13.49 4.50 20.83
C ASN A 279 13.21 5.31 19.57
N ILE A 280 11.94 5.48 19.25
CA ILE A 280 11.49 6.10 18.00
C ILE A 280 11.91 7.57 17.92
N PHE A 281 11.84 8.32 19.01
CA PHE A 281 12.20 9.73 18.98
C PHE A 281 13.69 9.94 18.71
N ASN A 282 14.58 9.14 19.30
CA ASN A 282 16.00 9.17 18.98
C ASN A 282 16.28 8.75 17.53
N PHE A 283 15.60 7.69 17.04
CA PHE A 283 15.73 7.27 15.66
C PHE A 283 15.35 8.41 14.69
N LEU A 284 14.20 9.05 14.92
CA LEU A 284 13.76 10.21 14.14
C LEU A 284 14.79 11.35 14.18
N ARG A 285 15.23 11.74 15.37
CA ARG A 285 16.18 12.85 15.59
C ARG A 285 17.53 12.61 14.93
N LEU A 286 18.00 11.36 14.93
CA LEU A 286 19.29 10.99 14.35
C LEU A 286 19.23 10.80 12.83
N VAL A 287 18.12 10.29 12.29
CA VAL A 287 17.98 9.96 10.86
C VAL A 287 17.53 11.15 10.03
N LEU A 288 16.57 11.93 10.50
CA LEU A 288 15.98 13.01 9.70
C LEU A 288 17.00 14.04 9.18
N PRO A 289 17.98 14.52 9.99
CA PRO A 289 19.02 15.41 9.50
C PRO A 289 19.91 14.77 8.43
N ARG A 290 20.22 13.46 8.58
CA ARG A 290 21.01 12.71 7.60
C ARG A 290 20.27 12.57 6.27
N LEU A 291 18.98 12.28 6.34
CA LEU A 291 18.11 12.08 5.18
C LEU A 291 17.93 13.37 4.37
N THR A 292 17.83 14.52 5.06
CA THR A 292 17.54 15.81 4.43
C THR A 292 18.78 16.67 4.13
N ARG A 293 19.99 16.20 4.49
CA ARG A 293 21.24 16.96 4.36
C ARG A 293 21.52 17.44 2.94
N ASP A 294 21.31 16.57 1.97
CA ASP A 294 21.69 16.79 0.57
C ASP A 294 20.52 17.30 -0.29
N LEU A 295 19.34 17.52 0.32
CA LEU A 295 18.22 18.11 -0.39
C LEU A 295 18.53 19.58 -0.77
N PRO A 296 18.09 20.03 -1.95
CA PRO A 296 18.30 21.40 -2.40
C PRO A 296 17.84 22.42 -1.36
N ARG A 297 18.69 23.42 -1.12
CA ARG A 297 18.42 24.54 -0.20
C ARG A 297 18.41 25.85 -0.98
N PRO A 298 17.34 26.17 -1.72
CA PRO A 298 17.26 27.44 -2.42
C PRO A 298 17.30 28.57 -1.38
N PHE A 299 17.99 29.65 -1.74
CA PHE A 299 18.01 30.85 -0.91
C PHE A 299 16.63 31.52 -0.98
N LYS A 300 15.85 31.37 0.10
CA LYS A 300 14.54 32.02 0.23
C LYS A 300 14.50 32.77 1.53
N MET A 301 14.07 34.02 1.48
CA MET A 301 13.90 34.87 2.66
C MET A 301 12.44 35.04 2.97
N ASN A 302 12.08 34.91 4.26
CA ASN A 302 10.79 35.30 4.77
C ASN A 302 11.02 36.53 5.67
N GLY A 303 10.83 37.72 5.11
CA GLY A 303 11.29 38.96 5.73
C GLY A 303 12.83 38.99 5.82
N ILE A 304 13.35 39.11 7.05
CA ILE A 304 14.78 39.10 7.37
C ILE A 304 15.34 37.75 7.77
N VAL A 305 14.45 36.72 7.87
CA VAL A 305 14.82 35.38 8.30
C VAL A 305 14.92 34.44 7.08
N ARG A 306 15.99 33.67 7.00
CA ARG A 306 16.16 32.65 5.99
C ARG A 306 15.18 31.49 6.24
N GLU A 307 14.42 31.11 5.21
CA GLU A 307 13.54 29.95 5.26
C GLU A 307 14.35 28.69 4.86
N ASP A 308 14.76 27.93 5.88
CA ASP A 308 15.52 26.67 5.67
C ASP A 308 14.63 25.42 5.51
N ASP A 309 13.30 25.54 5.75
CA ASP A 309 12.35 24.45 5.70
C ASP A 309 11.64 24.39 4.34
N THR A 310 12.31 23.79 3.37
CA THR A 310 11.79 23.68 1.99
C THR A 310 10.60 22.69 1.91
N PRO A 311 9.69 22.81 0.90
CA PRO A 311 8.63 21.84 0.68
C PRO A 311 9.11 20.39 0.64
N GLN A 312 10.28 20.14 0.03
CA GLN A 312 10.87 18.80 -0.06
C GLN A 312 11.31 18.27 1.30
N LYS A 313 11.88 19.12 2.18
CA LYS A 313 12.23 18.72 3.55
C LYS A 313 10.99 18.45 4.38
N LYS A 314 9.92 19.27 4.23
CA LYS A 314 8.63 19.03 4.88
C LYS A 314 8.04 17.71 4.42
N ALA A 315 8.08 17.41 3.12
CA ALA A 315 7.59 16.16 2.56
C ALA A 315 8.36 14.93 3.06
N VAL A 316 9.71 15.00 3.15
CA VAL A 316 10.52 13.89 3.71
C VAL A 316 10.23 13.70 5.18
N ARG A 317 10.06 14.78 5.96
CA ARG A 317 9.66 14.72 7.36
C ARG A 317 8.28 14.09 7.52
N GLU A 318 7.33 14.48 6.68
CA GLU A 318 5.98 13.91 6.64
C GLU A 318 6.01 12.42 6.29
N ALA A 319 6.78 12.02 5.28
CA ALA A 319 6.98 10.62 4.90
C ALA A 319 7.54 9.78 6.05
N PHE A 320 8.52 10.33 6.79
CA PHE A 320 9.10 9.67 7.95
C PHE A 320 8.10 9.56 9.11
N THR A 321 7.33 10.62 9.36
CA THR A 321 6.25 10.62 10.36
C THR A 321 5.21 9.57 10.01
N ASN A 322 4.76 9.51 8.75
CA ASN A 322 3.79 8.54 8.27
C ASN A 322 4.30 7.09 8.42
N MET A 323 5.58 6.84 8.15
CA MET A 323 6.21 5.54 8.40
C MET A 323 6.04 5.10 9.86
N ILE A 324 6.20 6.01 10.82
CA ILE A 324 6.08 5.73 12.26
C ILE A 324 4.61 5.53 12.66
N ILE A 325 3.72 6.46 12.30
CA ILE A 325 2.35 6.46 12.82
C ILE A 325 1.48 5.36 12.20
N HIS A 326 1.84 4.85 11.02
CA HIS A 326 1.14 3.76 10.36
C HIS A 326 1.76 2.38 10.58
N ALA A 327 2.94 2.29 11.23
CA ALA A 327 3.60 1.02 11.50
C ALA A 327 2.82 0.15 12.51
N ASP A 328 2.72 -1.14 12.24
CA ASP A 328 2.29 -2.12 13.24
C ASP A 328 3.51 -2.64 14.03
N MET A 329 3.75 -2.04 15.19
CA MET A 329 4.87 -2.38 16.06
C MET A 329 4.72 -3.75 16.75
N MET A 330 3.59 -4.42 16.58
CA MET A 330 3.26 -5.71 17.21
C MET A 330 3.46 -6.90 16.26
N ILE A 331 3.82 -6.67 15.02
CA ILE A 331 4.13 -7.74 14.06
C ILE A 331 5.55 -8.28 14.30
N GLY A 332 5.71 -9.60 14.17
CA GLY A 332 6.96 -10.29 14.39
C GLY A 332 8.13 -9.91 13.47
N SER A 333 7.91 -9.13 12.42
CA SER A 333 8.93 -8.57 11.53
C SER A 333 9.09 -7.05 11.65
N GLY A 334 8.88 -6.50 12.84
CA GLY A 334 8.81 -5.06 13.13
C GLY A 334 10.01 -4.24 12.68
N LEU A 335 10.19 -4.06 11.36
CA LEU A 335 11.32 -3.34 10.78
C LEU A 335 10.87 -1.96 10.26
N LEU A 336 11.32 -0.91 10.96
CA LEU A 336 11.34 0.44 10.43
C LEU A 336 12.67 0.65 9.70
N ARG A 337 12.64 0.72 8.39
CA ARG A 337 13.85 0.90 7.58
C ARG A 337 13.77 2.14 6.72
N VAL A 338 14.84 2.92 6.75
CA VAL A 338 15.03 4.08 5.89
C VAL A 338 16.30 3.86 5.09
N GLU A 339 16.18 3.84 3.78
CA GLU A 339 17.30 3.70 2.86
C GLU A 339 17.41 4.97 2.02
N LYS A 340 18.61 5.51 1.92
CA LYS A 340 18.92 6.65 1.06
C LYS A 340 19.84 6.18 -0.06
N TYR A 341 19.50 6.57 -1.29
CA TYR A 341 20.29 6.33 -2.50
C TYR A 341 20.62 7.68 -3.16
N ASP A 342 21.44 7.66 -4.19
CA ASP A 342 21.77 8.86 -4.96
C ASP A 342 20.52 9.49 -5.61
N ASP A 343 19.57 8.68 -5.99
CA ASP A 343 18.40 9.05 -6.80
C ASP A 343 17.05 8.90 -6.08
N ARG A 344 17.01 8.39 -4.85
CA ARG A 344 15.75 8.13 -4.13
C ARG A 344 15.92 7.91 -2.64
N PHE A 345 14.81 8.07 -1.94
CA PHE A 345 14.61 7.57 -0.58
C PHE A 345 13.63 6.41 -0.59
N VAL A 346 13.85 5.44 0.28
CA VAL A 346 12.96 4.31 0.49
C VAL A 346 12.67 4.19 1.98
N LEU A 347 11.39 4.33 2.34
CA LEU A 347 10.92 4.18 3.71
C LEU A 347 10.04 2.93 3.79
N THR A 348 10.33 2.04 4.72
CA THR A 348 9.61 0.78 4.90
C THR A 348 9.14 0.65 6.34
N ASN A 349 7.88 0.31 6.53
CA ASN A 349 7.30 0.04 7.84
C ASN A 349 6.48 -1.26 7.84
N PRO A 350 6.40 -1.97 8.98
CA PRO A 350 5.58 -3.16 9.12
C PRO A 350 4.08 -2.81 9.16
N GLY A 351 3.26 -3.76 8.73
CA GLY A 351 1.81 -3.63 8.63
C GLY A 351 1.32 -3.44 7.20
N LEU A 352 0.00 -3.49 7.01
CA LEU A 352 -0.67 -3.26 5.73
C LEU A 352 -1.39 -1.91 5.76
N LEU A 353 -1.80 -1.42 4.61
CA LEU A 353 -2.56 -0.18 4.51
C LEU A 353 -3.97 -0.36 5.13
N LYS A 354 -4.37 0.58 5.97
CA LYS A 354 -5.75 0.64 6.50
C LYS A 354 -6.72 1.18 5.45
N LEU A 355 -6.29 2.13 4.63
CA LEU A 355 -7.08 2.76 3.59
C LEU A 355 -6.66 2.25 2.20
N PRO A 356 -7.57 2.23 1.21
CA PRO A 356 -7.23 1.99 -0.19
C PRO A 356 -6.21 3.00 -0.73
N LEU A 357 -5.37 2.56 -1.67
CA LEU A 357 -4.34 3.42 -2.27
C LEU A 357 -4.93 4.67 -2.90
N GLU A 358 -6.03 4.55 -3.65
CA GLU A 358 -6.68 5.68 -4.31
C GLU A 358 -7.09 6.75 -3.29
N GLN A 359 -7.61 6.33 -2.12
CA GLN A 359 -8.02 7.25 -1.06
C GLN A 359 -6.82 7.94 -0.41
N ILE A 360 -5.69 7.22 -0.23
CA ILE A 360 -4.46 7.80 0.30
C ILE A 360 -3.91 8.86 -0.66
N TYR A 361 -3.90 8.58 -1.98
CA TYR A 361 -3.44 9.53 -2.99
C TYR A 361 -4.38 10.73 -3.13
N ALA A 362 -5.68 10.53 -3.02
CA ALA A 362 -6.66 11.62 -3.02
C ALA A 362 -6.58 12.51 -1.76
N GLY A 363 -6.15 11.93 -0.63
CA GLY A 363 -6.12 12.62 0.66
C GLY A 363 -7.51 12.82 1.29
N GLY A 364 -7.58 13.60 2.36
CA GLY A 364 -8.82 13.91 3.08
C GLY A 364 -9.08 13.03 4.29
N GLU A 365 -8.58 11.81 4.31
CA GLU A 365 -8.66 10.91 5.47
C GLU A 365 -7.27 10.36 5.85
N SER A 366 -7.10 10.12 7.15
CA SER A 366 -5.92 9.44 7.71
C SER A 366 -6.35 8.57 8.88
N LYS A 367 -5.93 7.31 8.86
CA LYS A 367 -6.24 6.32 9.89
C LYS A 367 -4.95 5.75 10.48
N ALA A 368 -4.33 6.54 11.33
CA ALA A 368 -3.09 6.15 12.01
C ALA A 368 -3.32 4.95 12.96
N ARG A 369 -2.38 3.98 12.95
CA ARG A 369 -2.34 2.92 13.96
C ARG A 369 -1.88 3.44 15.32
N ASN A 370 -0.98 4.41 15.31
CA ASN A 370 -0.30 4.93 16.48
C ASN A 370 -0.72 6.38 16.73
N GLN A 371 -1.98 6.57 17.16
CA GLN A 371 -2.61 7.89 17.32
C GLN A 371 -1.94 8.74 18.41
N ARG A 372 -1.45 8.12 19.49
CA ARG A 372 -0.73 8.84 20.54
C ARG A 372 0.63 9.31 20.08
N MET A 373 1.38 8.45 19.37
CA MET A 373 2.63 8.87 18.75
C MET A 373 2.39 9.96 17.69
N GLN A 374 1.31 9.89 16.92
CA GLN A 374 0.91 10.96 16.01
C GLN A 374 0.68 12.27 16.76
N HIS A 375 -0.05 12.23 17.88
CA HIS A 375 -0.26 13.41 18.73
C HIS A 375 1.08 13.97 19.24
N MET A 376 1.97 13.10 19.77
CA MET A 376 3.28 13.52 20.24
C MET A 376 4.10 14.20 19.13
N LEU A 377 4.15 13.62 17.94
CA LEU A 377 4.91 14.18 16.82
C LEU A 377 4.32 15.52 16.35
N ARG A 378 2.99 15.64 16.32
CA ARG A 378 2.32 16.89 16.00
C ARG A 378 2.63 18.00 16.98
N MET A 379 2.72 17.70 18.27
CA MET A 379 3.03 18.69 19.32
C MET A 379 4.43 19.31 19.18
N ILE A 380 5.32 18.70 18.41
CA ILE A 380 6.65 19.24 18.09
C ILE A 380 6.75 19.72 16.63
N GLY A 381 5.61 19.87 15.94
CA GLY A 381 5.55 20.38 14.57
C GLY A 381 5.91 19.33 13.50
N TYR A 382 5.77 18.04 13.82
CA TYR A 382 5.95 16.93 12.88
C TYR A 382 4.61 16.26 12.59
N GLY A 383 4.25 16.19 11.30
CA GLY A 383 2.94 15.75 10.86
C GLY A 383 1.92 16.90 10.86
N GLU A 384 1.29 17.10 9.72
CA GLU A 384 0.20 18.06 9.56
C GLU A 384 -1.17 17.41 9.82
N ASN A 385 -2.24 18.20 9.78
CA ASN A 385 -3.58 17.75 10.14
C ASN A 385 -4.21 16.82 9.10
N LEU A 386 -4.86 15.76 9.60
CA LEU A 386 -5.98 15.02 9.01
C LEU A 386 -6.02 14.94 7.47
N GLY A 387 -5.29 13.96 6.91
CA GLY A 387 -5.46 13.56 5.52
C GLY A 387 -4.71 14.42 4.48
N SER A 388 -3.99 15.47 4.88
CA SER A 388 -3.17 16.30 3.97
C SER A 388 -1.74 15.79 3.78
N GLY A 389 -1.30 14.80 4.56
CA GLY A 389 0.09 14.35 4.61
C GLY A 389 0.61 13.78 3.29
N PHE A 390 -0.10 12.83 2.68
CA PHE A 390 0.34 12.25 1.41
C PHE A 390 0.23 13.22 0.23
N PRO A 391 -0.87 13.99 0.06
CA PRO A 391 -0.94 15.08 -0.92
C PRO A 391 0.18 16.13 -0.78
N LEU A 392 0.63 16.46 0.45
CA LEU A 392 1.77 17.35 0.66
C LEU A 392 3.05 16.75 0.04
N ILE A 393 3.27 15.44 0.22
CA ILE A 393 4.42 14.74 -0.39
C ILE A 393 4.32 14.80 -1.91
N LEU A 394 3.15 14.49 -2.49
CA LEU A 394 2.91 14.53 -3.94
C LEU A 394 3.18 15.92 -4.52
N ASN A 395 2.63 16.96 -3.91
CA ASN A 395 2.78 18.33 -4.36
C ASN A 395 4.24 18.80 -4.32
N ALA A 396 4.98 18.47 -3.24
CA ALA A 396 6.38 18.81 -3.11
C ALA A 396 7.28 18.15 -4.16
N TRP A 397 6.96 16.92 -4.56
CA TRP A 397 7.65 16.21 -5.64
C TRP A 397 7.29 16.76 -7.02
N GLN A 398 6.00 17.05 -7.23
CA GLN A 398 5.51 17.65 -8.47
C GLN A 398 6.13 19.04 -8.72
N GLU A 399 6.30 19.88 -7.69
CA GLU A 399 6.96 21.19 -7.78
C GLU A 399 8.38 21.10 -8.35
N LYS A 400 9.07 19.99 -8.09
CA LYS A 400 10.43 19.71 -8.63
C LYS A 400 10.42 18.95 -9.96
N HIS A 401 9.25 18.64 -10.50
CA HIS A 401 9.11 17.77 -11.67
C HIS A 401 9.80 16.41 -11.48
N TRP A 402 9.87 15.91 -10.25
CA TRP A 402 10.38 14.59 -9.93
C TRP A 402 9.32 13.52 -10.21
N LEU A 403 9.77 12.28 -10.36
CA LEU A 403 8.87 11.15 -10.54
C LEU A 403 7.94 11.03 -9.33
N GLU A 404 6.67 10.71 -9.60
CA GLU A 404 5.64 10.61 -8.60
C GLU A 404 6.01 9.60 -7.49
N PRO A 405 5.85 9.96 -6.21
CA PRO A 405 6.00 9.06 -5.08
C PRO A 405 5.19 7.77 -5.23
N GLN A 406 5.79 6.63 -4.92
CA GLN A 406 5.15 5.32 -5.04
C GLN A 406 4.97 4.69 -3.67
N LEU A 407 3.72 4.49 -3.28
CA LEU A 407 3.35 3.74 -2.08
C LEU A 407 2.97 2.31 -2.48
N ILE A 408 3.69 1.32 -1.94
CA ILE A 408 3.58 -0.08 -2.35
C ILE A 408 3.26 -0.92 -1.11
N GLU A 409 2.11 -1.57 -1.12
CA GLU A 409 1.77 -2.59 -0.12
C GLU A 409 2.37 -3.93 -0.54
N GLN A 410 3.18 -4.52 0.33
CA GLN A 410 3.79 -5.85 0.14
C GLN A 410 3.12 -6.84 1.10
N SER A 411 1.97 -7.34 0.72
CA SER A 411 1.10 -8.17 1.57
C SER A 411 1.78 -9.45 2.06
N GLU A 412 2.67 -10.05 1.26
CA GLU A 412 3.41 -11.26 1.65
C GLU A 412 4.45 -11.00 2.75
N LEU A 413 5.07 -9.82 2.72
CA LEU A 413 6.07 -9.40 3.70
C LEU A 413 5.46 -8.65 4.87
N MET A 414 4.14 -8.42 4.84
CA MET A 414 3.41 -7.65 5.85
C MET A 414 4.04 -6.27 6.08
N GLN A 415 4.35 -5.57 5.01
CA GLN A 415 4.98 -4.25 5.08
C GLN A 415 4.50 -3.30 4.00
N VAL A 416 4.65 -2.02 4.27
CA VAL A 416 4.42 -0.93 3.32
C VAL A 416 5.73 -0.26 3.00
N LYS A 417 5.97 0.03 1.73
CA LYS A 417 7.15 0.70 1.21
C LYS A 417 6.74 1.99 0.50
N LEU A 418 7.32 3.11 0.91
CA LEU A 418 7.22 4.37 0.21
C LEU A 418 8.54 4.66 -0.51
N GLU A 419 8.49 4.84 -1.82
CA GLU A 419 9.64 5.20 -2.65
C GLU A 419 9.48 6.65 -3.17
N LEU A 420 10.45 7.49 -2.83
CA LEU A 420 10.51 8.91 -3.17
C LEU A 420 11.70 9.15 -4.11
N LYS A 421 11.48 9.14 -5.43
CA LYS A 421 12.52 9.33 -6.43
C LYS A 421 12.83 10.82 -6.61
N ILE A 422 14.10 11.19 -6.50
CA ILE A 422 14.62 12.57 -6.69
C ILE A 422 15.23 12.75 -8.08
N VAL A 423 14.59 12.16 -9.08
CA VAL A 423 15.00 12.19 -10.49
C VAL A 423 13.92 12.91 -11.28
N SER A 424 14.35 13.87 -12.12
CA SER A 424 13.42 14.59 -13.00
C SER A 424 12.75 13.63 -13.99
N ALA A 425 11.44 13.78 -14.16
CA ALA A 425 10.68 13.04 -15.15
C ALA A 425 11.21 13.30 -16.57
N GLU A 426 11.84 14.46 -16.82
CA GLU A 426 12.45 14.82 -18.11
C GLU A 426 13.78 14.10 -18.36
N ASN A 427 14.55 13.79 -17.31
CA ASN A 427 15.84 13.10 -17.43
C ASN A 427 15.71 11.59 -17.61
N HIS A 428 14.55 10.99 -17.39
CA HIS A 428 14.29 9.60 -17.73
C HIS A 428 14.11 9.35 -19.24
N THR A 429 14.13 10.42 -20.04
CA THR A 429 14.02 10.34 -21.51
C THR A 429 15.35 10.58 -22.25
N ALA A 430 16.46 10.87 -21.55
CA ALA A 430 17.76 11.05 -22.19
C ALA A 430 18.72 9.87 -21.87
N PRO A 431 19.32 9.22 -22.87
CA PRO A 431 20.36 8.24 -22.62
C PRO A 431 21.63 8.93 -22.12
N GLN A 432 22.14 8.56 -20.97
CA GLN A 432 23.44 8.99 -20.48
C GLN A 432 24.53 8.57 -21.49
N ARG A 433 25.19 9.58 -22.09
CA ARG A 433 26.40 9.38 -22.87
C ARG A 433 27.60 9.42 -21.93
N GLY A 434 28.30 8.29 -21.84
CA GLY A 434 29.73 8.24 -21.59
C GLY A 434 30.20 7.82 -20.22
N GLN A 435 30.41 6.53 -20.03
CA GLN A 435 31.70 5.96 -19.69
C GLN A 435 31.69 4.47 -20.02
N LYS A 436 32.62 4.07 -20.88
CA LYS A 436 32.87 2.68 -21.26
C LYS A 436 33.60 1.99 -20.11
N GLU A 437 33.06 0.87 -19.64
CA GLU A 437 33.84 -0.35 -19.48
C GLU A 437 32.89 -1.54 -19.27
N GLY A 438 33.18 -2.62 -19.97
CA GLY A 438 32.29 -3.70 -20.32
C GLY A 438 31.79 -4.52 -19.13
N GLN A 439 30.55 -4.97 -19.26
CA GLN A 439 30.17 -6.37 -19.14
C GLN A 439 28.65 -6.55 -19.29
N LYS A 440 28.30 -7.47 -20.21
CA LYS A 440 27.07 -8.27 -20.34
C LYS A 440 25.71 -7.56 -20.35
N GLU A 441 25.12 -7.49 -21.53
CA GLU A 441 23.70 -7.30 -21.81
C GLU A 441 22.82 -8.23 -20.98
N GLY A 442 22.14 -7.64 -19.98
CA GLY A 442 20.97 -8.23 -19.35
C GLY A 442 19.75 -7.54 -19.95
N GLN A 443 18.82 -8.31 -20.50
CA GLN A 443 17.53 -7.87 -21.04
C GLN A 443 16.81 -6.98 -20.01
N LYS A 444 16.48 -5.75 -20.42
CA LYS A 444 15.63 -4.84 -19.62
C LYS A 444 14.22 -5.42 -19.61
N GLU A 445 13.75 -5.86 -18.47
CA GLU A 445 12.37 -6.29 -18.28
C GLU A 445 11.41 -5.13 -18.57
N LEU A 446 10.43 -5.39 -19.43
CA LEU A 446 9.34 -4.47 -19.75
C LEU A 446 8.39 -4.37 -18.56
N SER A 447 7.81 -3.18 -18.37
CA SER A 447 6.76 -3.03 -17.36
C SER A 447 5.51 -3.84 -17.73
N PRO A 448 4.70 -4.30 -16.75
CA PRO A 448 3.46 -5.04 -17.03
C PRO A 448 2.55 -4.31 -18.03
N ARG A 449 2.42 -3.00 -17.91
CA ARG A 449 1.62 -2.17 -18.81
C ARG A 449 2.19 -2.12 -20.24
N GLN A 450 3.51 -2.10 -20.41
CA GLN A 450 4.14 -2.14 -21.73
C GLN A 450 3.96 -3.50 -22.40
N LEU A 451 3.99 -4.58 -21.62
CA LEU A 451 3.64 -5.92 -22.10
C LEU A 451 2.18 -5.98 -22.56
N GLU A 452 1.28 -5.33 -21.81
CA GLU A 452 -0.13 -5.26 -22.14
C GLU A 452 -0.40 -4.48 -23.45
N ILE A 453 0.32 -3.38 -23.67
CA ILE A 453 0.30 -2.65 -24.96
C ILE A 453 0.80 -3.52 -26.08
N ILE A 454 1.89 -4.26 -25.91
CA ILE A 454 2.43 -5.18 -26.94
C ILE A 454 1.39 -6.24 -27.28
N HIS A 455 0.77 -6.85 -26.28
CA HIS A 455 -0.28 -7.86 -26.47
C HIS A 455 -1.50 -7.33 -27.22
N LEU A 456 -1.88 -6.07 -26.93
CA LEU A 456 -2.97 -5.41 -27.64
C LEU A 456 -2.60 -5.18 -29.12
N LEU A 457 -1.36 -4.76 -29.38
CA LEU A 457 -0.87 -4.54 -30.74
C LEU A 457 -0.64 -5.85 -31.53
N GLU A 458 -0.38 -6.98 -30.86
CA GLU A 458 -0.37 -8.30 -31.49
C GLU A 458 -1.74 -8.69 -32.06
N ASN A 459 -2.79 -8.37 -31.32
CA ASN A 459 -4.18 -8.69 -31.70
C ASN A 459 -4.82 -7.65 -32.61
N THR A 460 -4.40 -6.38 -32.48
CA THR A 460 -4.93 -5.23 -33.26
C THR A 460 -3.75 -4.36 -33.73
N PRO A 461 -3.04 -4.78 -34.81
CA PRO A 461 -1.85 -4.08 -35.29
C PRO A 461 -2.11 -2.66 -35.83
N ASP A 462 -3.35 -2.33 -36.16
CA ASP A 462 -3.81 -1.03 -36.67
C ASP A 462 -4.38 -0.10 -35.58
N ALA A 463 -4.39 -0.56 -34.32
CA ALA A 463 -4.92 0.23 -33.21
C ALA A 463 -4.23 1.60 -33.09
N THR A 464 -5.03 2.64 -32.92
CA THR A 464 -4.57 4.00 -32.69
C THR A 464 -4.28 4.23 -31.19
N MET A 465 -3.43 5.21 -30.88
CA MET A 465 -3.14 5.54 -29.47
C MET A 465 -4.39 5.95 -28.64
N PRO A 466 -5.41 6.63 -29.21
CA PRO A 466 -6.67 6.85 -28.49
C PRO A 466 -7.42 5.56 -28.17
N GLU A 467 -7.53 4.64 -29.11
CA GLU A 467 -8.19 3.34 -28.90
C GLU A 467 -7.45 2.51 -27.84
N ILE A 468 -6.12 2.49 -27.86
CA ILE A 468 -5.31 1.84 -26.82
C ILE A 468 -5.59 2.48 -25.45
N ALA A 469 -5.73 3.81 -25.38
CA ALA A 469 -6.01 4.52 -24.14
C ALA A 469 -7.41 4.15 -23.59
N GLU A 470 -8.38 4.01 -24.45
CA GLU A 470 -9.75 3.62 -24.11
C GLU A 470 -9.81 2.16 -23.62
N VAL A 471 -9.21 1.24 -24.38
CA VAL A 471 -9.20 -0.19 -24.02
C VAL A 471 -8.48 -0.46 -22.71
N MET A 472 -7.39 0.25 -22.45
CA MET A 472 -6.60 0.08 -21.22
C MET A 472 -7.10 0.93 -20.05
N ALA A 473 -8.14 1.75 -20.24
CA ALA A 473 -8.65 2.70 -19.25
C ALA A 473 -7.58 3.64 -18.67
N ILE A 474 -6.62 4.08 -19.52
CA ILE A 474 -5.53 4.99 -19.14
C ILE A 474 -5.51 6.24 -20.02
N THR A 475 -4.81 7.28 -19.56
CA THR A 475 -4.78 8.54 -20.32
C THR A 475 -4.01 8.40 -21.64
N TYR A 476 -4.46 9.07 -22.70
CA TYR A 476 -3.75 9.17 -23.98
C TYR A 476 -2.27 9.54 -23.82
N ARG A 477 -1.95 10.44 -22.87
CA ARG A 477 -0.57 10.87 -22.57
C ARG A 477 0.29 9.71 -22.08
N THR A 478 -0.29 8.81 -21.27
CA THR A 478 0.40 7.61 -20.76
C THR A 478 0.68 6.63 -21.89
N VAL A 479 -0.32 6.34 -22.72
CA VAL A 479 -0.15 5.45 -23.89
C VAL A 479 0.91 6.00 -24.84
N ARG A 480 0.85 7.27 -25.17
CA ARG A 480 1.84 7.92 -26.04
C ARG A 480 3.26 7.72 -25.53
N ARG A 481 3.50 7.92 -24.24
CA ARG A 481 4.82 7.74 -23.62
C ARG A 481 5.30 6.30 -23.72
N ASP A 482 4.44 5.32 -23.44
CA ASP A 482 4.80 3.92 -23.47
C ASP A 482 5.03 3.43 -24.91
N MET A 483 4.23 3.86 -25.88
CA MET A 483 4.42 3.59 -27.30
C MET A 483 5.74 4.21 -27.84
N GLU A 484 6.06 5.45 -27.44
CA GLU A 484 7.32 6.09 -27.79
C GLU A 484 8.52 5.30 -27.20
N TYR A 485 8.39 4.78 -25.98
CA TYR A 485 9.41 3.93 -25.36
C TYR A 485 9.61 2.62 -26.14
N LEU A 486 8.53 1.88 -26.40
CA LEU A 486 8.58 0.61 -27.13
C LEU A 486 9.16 0.78 -28.54
N GLN A 487 8.83 1.89 -29.20
CA GLN A 487 9.36 2.22 -30.52
C GLN A 487 10.85 2.59 -30.47
N LYS A 488 11.27 3.40 -29.50
CA LYS A 488 12.70 3.76 -29.32
C LYS A 488 13.56 2.57 -28.90
N SER A 489 12.98 1.61 -28.17
CA SER A 489 13.66 0.38 -27.77
C SER A 489 13.71 -0.65 -28.89
N GLY A 490 13.17 -0.34 -30.07
CA GLY A 490 13.15 -1.25 -31.22
C GLY A 490 12.20 -2.43 -31.10
N ILE A 491 11.36 -2.45 -30.04
CA ILE A 491 10.43 -3.54 -29.75
C ILE A 491 9.22 -3.49 -30.69
N ILE A 492 8.74 -2.28 -30.99
CA ILE A 492 7.71 -2.05 -31.99
C ILE A 492 8.22 -1.10 -33.06
N SER A 493 7.76 -1.27 -34.27
CA SER A 493 7.96 -0.36 -35.40
C SER A 493 6.64 -0.09 -36.11
N ARG A 494 6.59 0.99 -36.87
CA ARG A 494 5.38 1.33 -37.63
C ARG A 494 5.67 1.21 -39.12
N GLU A 495 4.88 0.41 -39.82
CA GLU A 495 4.94 0.27 -41.26
C GLU A 495 3.73 0.99 -41.91
N GLY A 496 3.99 1.84 -42.90
CA GLY A 496 2.95 2.61 -43.61
C GLY A 496 2.78 4.04 -43.15
N GLY A 497 1.82 4.76 -43.78
CA GLY A 497 1.56 6.17 -43.56
C GLY A 497 0.75 6.46 -42.27
N ARG A 498 0.58 7.76 -41.96
CA ARG A 498 -0.14 8.19 -40.72
C ARG A 498 -1.60 7.70 -40.61
N LYS A 499 -2.25 7.41 -41.73
CA LYS A 499 -3.67 7.01 -41.76
C LYS A 499 -3.89 5.50 -41.99
N GLU A 500 -2.93 4.79 -42.56
CA GLU A 500 -3.06 3.37 -42.94
C GLU A 500 -1.88 2.53 -42.47
N GLY A 501 -1.13 3.01 -41.49
CA GLY A 501 0.05 2.29 -40.98
C GLY A 501 -0.31 1.35 -39.85
N ARG A 502 0.32 0.15 -39.85
CA ARG A 502 0.22 -0.86 -38.82
C ARG A 502 1.47 -0.92 -37.93
N TRP A 503 1.28 -1.36 -36.71
CA TRP A 503 2.35 -1.63 -35.78
C TRP A 503 2.92 -3.05 -36.01
N ILE A 504 4.22 -3.16 -36.05
CA ILE A 504 4.95 -4.42 -36.16
C ILE A 504 5.71 -4.62 -34.87
N ILE A 505 5.56 -5.80 -34.27
CA ILE A 505 6.31 -6.22 -33.10
C ILE A 505 7.55 -6.94 -33.59
N ASN A 506 8.72 -6.40 -33.27
CA ASN A 506 10.00 -6.99 -33.61
C ASN A 506 10.31 -8.06 -32.54
N LYS A 507 10.67 -9.29 -32.97
CA LYS A 507 11.00 -10.36 -32.02
C LYS A 507 12.16 -9.95 -31.12
N PHE A 508 12.02 -10.21 -29.83
CA PHE A 508 13.03 -10.07 -28.79
C PHE A 508 14.12 -11.15 -28.92
#